data_ddda6bf976f524b7f3cbe245ed1c3deb
#
_entry.id   ddda6bf976f524b7f3cbe245ed1c3deb
#
_cell.length_a   1.000
_cell.length_b   1.000
_cell.length_c   1.000
_cell.angle_alpha   90.00
_cell.angle_beta   90.00
_cell.angle_gamma   90.00
#
_symmetry.space_group_name_H-M   'P 1'
#
loop_
_entity.id
_entity.type
_entity.pdbx_description
1 polymer ?
#
loop_
_entity_poly.entity_id
_entity_poly.type
_entity_poly.pdbx_seq_one_letter_code
_entity_poly.pdbx_strand_id
1 'polypeptide(L)'
;MTPASETVLETLHTTATEIFTGALKACNIASAFDRRIRFEGNILHRLLPDGIGPATIDLSAYKRIYVIAIGKAAGPMLETLLERMKRRKGMRGICCSNQLPKKRNWRFRYFEGGPAAQ
;
A
#
# COMPACT_ATOMS: atom_id res chain seq x y z
N MET A 1 -4.23 -46.01 0.70
CA MET A 1 -3.20 -45.01 0.42
C MET A 1 -1.91 -45.41 1.13
N THR A 2 -0.79 -45.39 0.44
CA THR A 2 0.50 -45.73 1.06
C THR A 2 1.10 -44.50 1.76
N PRO A 3 1.95 -44.71 2.80
CA PRO A 3 2.61 -43.58 3.47
C PRO A 3 3.42 -42.72 2.52
N ALA A 4 4.04 -43.29 1.48
CA ALA A 4 4.77 -42.55 0.48
C ALA A 4 3.87 -41.59 -0.32
N SER A 5 2.65 -41.99 -0.66
CA SER A 5 1.67 -41.15 -1.35
C SER A 5 1.22 -39.97 -0.47
N GLU A 6 1.01 -40.23 0.81
CA GLU A 6 0.65 -39.18 1.76
C GLU A 6 1.76 -38.16 1.90
N THR A 7 3.03 -38.60 1.99
CA THR A 7 4.17 -37.68 2.06
C THR A 7 4.31 -36.83 0.81
N VAL A 8 4.08 -37.40 -0.37
CA VAL A 8 4.10 -36.65 -1.63
C VAL A 8 3.00 -35.58 -1.65
N LEU A 9 1.78 -35.92 -1.23
CA LEU A 9 0.67 -34.98 -1.16
C LEU A 9 0.95 -33.85 -0.17
N GLU A 10 1.51 -34.16 0.99
CA GLU A 10 1.89 -33.16 1.97
C GLU A 10 2.95 -32.20 1.41
N THR A 11 3.95 -32.74 0.72
CA THR A 11 5.00 -31.94 0.10
C THR A 11 4.43 -31.01 -0.98
N LEU A 12 3.54 -31.50 -1.83
CA LEU A 12 2.89 -30.70 -2.86
C LEU A 12 2.04 -29.61 -2.24
N HIS A 13 1.29 -29.92 -1.19
CA HIS A 13 0.47 -28.96 -0.48
C HIS A 13 1.33 -27.86 0.16
N THR A 14 2.42 -28.22 0.82
CA THR A 14 3.34 -27.28 1.43
C THR A 14 3.97 -26.36 0.38
N THR A 15 4.43 -26.93 -0.74
CA THR A 15 5.02 -26.17 -1.85
C THR A 15 4.02 -25.18 -2.43
N ALA A 16 2.79 -25.61 -2.68
CA ALA A 16 1.74 -24.74 -3.19
C ALA A 16 1.43 -23.59 -2.21
N THR A 17 1.37 -23.90 -0.92
CA THR A 17 1.13 -22.92 0.13
C THR A 17 2.27 -21.90 0.19
N GLU A 18 3.51 -22.34 0.09
CA GLU A 18 4.68 -21.46 0.10
C GLU A 18 4.69 -20.54 -1.11
N ILE A 19 4.38 -21.04 -2.30
CA ILE A 19 4.29 -20.24 -3.52
C ILE A 19 3.19 -19.19 -3.37
N PHE A 20 2.01 -19.60 -2.91
CA PHE A 20 0.88 -18.69 -2.72
C PHE A 20 1.18 -17.60 -1.68
N THR A 21 1.75 -17.99 -0.54
CA THR A 21 2.14 -17.05 0.52
C THR A 21 3.20 -16.08 0.03
N GLY A 22 4.19 -16.59 -0.71
CA GLY A 22 5.23 -15.73 -1.31
C GLY A 22 4.66 -14.74 -2.32
N ALA A 23 3.72 -15.18 -3.15
CA ALA A 23 3.05 -14.31 -4.12
C ALA A 23 2.20 -13.24 -3.42
N LEU A 24 1.45 -13.60 -2.37
CA LEU A 24 0.70 -12.64 -1.58
C LEU A 24 1.60 -11.61 -0.93
N LYS A 25 2.71 -12.04 -0.38
CA LYS A 25 3.68 -11.15 0.24
C LYS A 25 4.29 -10.20 -0.77
N ALA A 26 4.62 -10.68 -1.96
CA ALA A 26 5.15 -9.86 -3.05
C ALA A 26 4.13 -8.85 -3.58
N CYS A 27 2.84 -9.18 -3.50
CA CYS A 27 1.74 -8.30 -3.94
C CYS A 27 1.20 -7.41 -2.83
N ASN A 28 1.80 -7.46 -1.65
CA ASN A 28 1.35 -6.64 -0.54
C ASN A 28 1.57 -5.15 -0.85
N ILE A 29 0.68 -4.32 -0.32
CA ILE A 29 0.64 -2.89 -0.63
C ILE A 29 1.93 -2.18 -0.23
N ALA A 30 2.47 -2.47 0.94
CA ALA A 30 3.70 -1.85 1.39
C ALA A 30 4.88 -2.18 0.47
N SER A 31 5.00 -3.44 0.06
CA SER A 31 6.04 -3.87 -0.87
C SER A 31 5.89 -3.21 -2.24
N ALA A 32 4.66 -3.14 -2.75
CA ALA A 32 4.39 -2.48 -4.03
C ALA A 32 4.69 -0.98 -3.96
N PHE A 33 4.33 -0.36 -2.86
CA PHE A 33 4.62 1.04 -2.60
C PHE A 33 6.13 1.31 -2.62
N ASP A 34 6.89 0.52 -1.88
CA ASP A 34 8.34 0.69 -1.75
C ASP A 34 9.08 0.45 -3.07
N ARG A 35 8.51 -0.34 -3.98
CA ARG A 35 9.09 -0.51 -5.32
C ARG A 35 8.87 0.68 -6.23
N ARG A 36 7.91 1.53 -5.94
CA ARG A 36 7.50 2.64 -6.82
C ARG A 36 7.84 4.00 -6.27
N ILE A 37 7.90 4.12 -4.95
CA ILE A 37 8.05 5.41 -4.28
C ILE A 37 9.02 5.26 -3.13
N ARG A 38 9.94 6.21 -3.02
CA ARG A 38 10.86 6.29 -1.90
C ARG A 38 10.93 7.74 -1.40
N PHE A 39 10.93 7.92 -0.10
CA PHE A 39 11.12 9.22 0.52
C PHE A 39 12.51 9.31 1.14
N GLU A 40 13.27 10.32 0.78
CA GLU A 40 14.54 10.68 1.42
C GLU A 40 14.43 12.11 1.92
N GLY A 41 14.25 12.29 3.24
CA GLY A 41 13.97 13.59 3.80
C GLY A 41 12.72 14.19 3.18
N ASN A 42 12.85 15.34 2.51
CA ASN A 42 11.75 16.01 1.84
C ASN A 42 11.61 15.64 0.36
N ILE A 43 12.44 14.74 -0.12
CA ILE A 43 12.44 14.38 -1.54
C ILE A 43 11.65 13.10 -1.75
N LEU A 44 10.66 13.18 -2.64
CA LEU A 44 9.94 12.01 -3.11
C LEU A 44 10.59 11.52 -4.40
N HIS A 45 11.02 10.26 -4.39
CA HIS A 45 11.60 9.60 -5.55
C HIS A 45 10.58 8.69 -6.21
N ARG A 46 10.37 8.86 -7.50
CA ARG A 46 9.56 7.96 -8.31
C ARG A 46 10.48 6.93 -8.94
N LEU A 47 10.27 5.68 -8.59
CA LEU A 47 11.08 4.57 -9.08
C LEU A 47 10.36 3.88 -10.25
N LEU A 48 10.21 4.59 -11.37
CA LEU A 48 9.53 4.06 -12.55
C LEU A 48 10.55 3.47 -13.53
N PRO A 49 10.31 2.26 -14.03
CA PRO A 49 11.24 1.61 -14.96
C PRO A 49 11.38 2.34 -16.29
N ASP A 50 10.35 3.05 -16.72
CA ASP A 50 10.29 3.73 -18.02
C ASP A 50 10.90 5.12 -18.03
N GLY A 51 11.21 5.67 -16.86
CA GLY A 51 11.80 7.00 -16.75
C GLY A 51 10.93 8.15 -17.21
N ILE A 52 9.63 7.94 -17.36
CA ILE A 52 8.69 8.99 -17.78
C ILE A 52 8.37 9.93 -16.63
N GLY A 53 8.49 11.22 -16.89
CA GLY A 53 8.18 12.29 -15.96
C GLY A 53 9.28 12.57 -14.94
N PRO A 54 9.10 13.55 -14.05
CA PRO A 54 10.11 13.89 -13.06
C PRO A 54 10.38 12.73 -12.12
N ALA A 55 11.65 12.39 -11.95
CA ALA A 55 12.07 11.31 -11.07
C ALA A 55 12.02 11.71 -9.59
N THR A 56 12.10 13.00 -9.30
CA THR A 56 12.12 13.52 -7.93
C THR A 56 11.21 14.72 -7.77
N ILE A 57 10.64 14.85 -6.59
CA ILE A 57 9.81 16.00 -6.22
C ILE A 57 10.28 16.47 -4.84
N ASP A 58 10.68 17.72 -4.73
CA ASP A 58 11.01 18.33 -3.44
C ASP A 58 9.72 18.80 -2.77
N LEU A 59 9.28 18.07 -1.77
CA LEU A 59 8.04 18.38 -1.07
C LEU A 59 8.16 19.63 -0.20
N SER A 60 9.36 20.05 0.16
CA SER A 60 9.56 21.28 0.95
C SER A 60 9.22 22.54 0.16
N ALA A 61 9.14 22.45 -1.17
CA ALA A 61 8.72 23.56 -2.01
C ALA A 61 7.23 23.88 -1.88
N TYR A 62 6.46 23.02 -1.25
CA TYR A 62 5.01 23.17 -1.12
C TYR A 62 4.62 23.40 0.33
N LYS A 63 3.79 24.38 0.58
CA LYS A 63 3.28 24.67 1.93
C LYS A 63 2.24 23.65 2.37
N ARG A 64 1.47 23.14 1.43
CA ARG A 64 0.38 22.20 1.69
C ARG A 64 0.43 21.04 0.72
N ILE A 65 0.13 19.87 1.22
CA ILE A 65 0.01 18.65 0.44
C ILE A 65 -1.36 18.05 0.72
N TYR A 66 -2.13 17.82 -0.32
CA TYR A 66 -3.43 17.18 -0.22
C TYR A 66 -3.34 15.77 -0.77
N VAL A 67 -3.82 14.82 0.00
CA VAL A 67 -3.86 13.42 -0.39
C VAL A 67 -5.31 13.01 -0.59
N ILE A 68 -5.59 12.43 -1.73
CA ILE A 68 -6.92 11.90 -2.05
C ILE A 68 -6.76 10.40 -2.26
N ALA A 69 -7.26 9.61 -1.32
CA ALA A 69 -7.20 8.16 -1.37
C ALA A 69 -8.61 7.61 -1.54
N ILE A 70 -8.87 7.00 -2.67
CA ILE A 70 -10.19 6.49 -3.04
C ILE A 70 -10.08 5.06 -3.55
N GLY A 71 -10.93 4.21 -3.07
CA GLY A 71 -11.02 2.85 -3.55
C GLY A 71 -10.85 1.80 -2.47
N LYS A 72 -10.93 0.55 -2.86
CA LYS A 72 -10.86 -0.58 -1.94
C LYS A 72 -9.53 -0.63 -1.17
N ALA A 73 -8.45 -0.31 -1.81
CA ALA A 73 -7.12 -0.33 -1.21
C ALA A 73 -6.70 1.02 -0.59
N ALA A 74 -7.58 2.01 -0.59
CA ALA A 74 -7.25 3.37 -0.15
C ALA A 74 -6.77 3.41 1.30
N GLY A 75 -7.42 2.68 2.20
CA GLY A 75 -7.03 2.63 3.61
C GLY A 75 -5.61 2.15 3.82
N PRO A 76 -5.27 0.94 3.38
CA PRO A 76 -3.90 0.42 3.48
C PRO A 76 -2.86 1.25 2.75
N MET A 77 -3.19 1.80 1.59
CA MET A 77 -2.28 2.68 0.85
C MET A 77 -2.00 3.97 1.61
N LEU A 78 -3.04 4.57 2.20
CA LEU A 78 -2.87 5.77 3.00
C LEU A 78 -2.03 5.50 4.24
N GLU A 79 -2.27 4.39 4.95
CA GLU A 79 -1.46 4.00 6.09
C GLU A 79 0.02 3.87 5.72
N THR A 80 0.30 3.20 4.61
CA THR A 80 1.67 3.03 4.12
C THR A 80 2.29 4.38 3.78
N LEU A 81 1.57 5.23 3.08
CA LEU A 81 2.04 6.58 2.73
C LEU A 81 2.40 7.37 3.99
N LEU A 82 1.52 7.37 4.99
CA LEU A 82 1.74 8.11 6.23
C LEU A 82 2.94 7.57 7.01
N GLU A 83 3.14 6.27 7.04
CA GLU A 83 4.30 5.66 7.68
C GLU A 83 5.61 6.08 6.98
N ARG A 84 5.61 6.11 5.66
CA ARG A 84 6.79 6.47 4.88
C ARG A 84 7.11 7.96 4.94
N MET A 85 6.08 8.80 4.97
CA MET A 85 6.25 10.25 5.00
C MET A 85 6.60 10.81 6.36
N LYS A 86 6.34 10.08 7.42
CA LYS A 86 6.62 10.46 8.81
C LYS A 86 6.26 11.93 9.12
N ARG A 87 5.44 12.16 10.09
CA ARG A 87 5.15 13.46 10.74
C ARG A 87 5.24 14.73 9.87
N ARG A 88 4.99 14.64 8.59
CA ARG A 88 5.07 15.81 7.74
C ARG A 88 3.97 16.79 8.07
N LYS A 89 4.35 18.05 8.31
CA LYS A 89 3.40 19.12 8.55
C LYS A 89 2.73 19.57 7.25
N GLY A 90 1.50 20.07 7.35
CA GLY A 90 0.80 20.61 6.20
C GLY A 90 0.15 19.60 5.28
N MET A 91 0.12 18.33 5.68
CA MET A 91 -0.54 17.31 4.90
C MET A 91 -1.96 17.08 5.40
N ARG A 92 -2.91 17.10 4.50
CA ARG A 92 -4.32 16.84 4.76
C ARG A 92 -4.93 16.06 3.61
N GLY A 93 -6.08 15.49 3.83
CA GLY A 93 -6.75 14.82 2.74
C GLY A 93 -8.00 14.06 3.14
N ILE A 94 -8.42 13.24 2.21
CA ILE A 94 -9.59 12.39 2.40
C ILE A 94 -9.24 10.94 2.07
N CYS A 95 -9.91 10.04 2.75
CA CYS A 95 -9.86 8.61 2.47
C CYS A 95 -11.28 8.11 2.32
N CYS A 96 -11.61 7.61 1.14
CA CYS A 96 -12.91 7.05 0.85
C CYS A 96 -12.76 5.59 0.44
N SER A 97 -13.26 4.69 1.25
CA SER A 97 -13.11 3.26 1.03
C SER A 97 -14.23 2.48 1.72
N ASN A 98 -14.52 1.28 1.21
CA ASN A 98 -15.40 0.35 1.90
C ASN A 98 -14.68 -0.42 3.02
N GLN A 99 -13.37 -0.25 3.14
CA GLN A 99 -12.54 -0.86 4.17
C GLN A 99 -11.65 0.20 4.79
N LEU A 100 -12.21 0.96 5.72
CA LEU A 100 -11.47 2.01 6.40
C LEU A 100 -10.46 1.45 7.40
N PRO A 101 -9.30 2.12 7.58
CA PRO A 101 -8.33 1.70 8.57
C PRO A 101 -8.87 1.87 9.99
N LYS A 102 -8.43 1.01 10.92
CA LYS A 102 -8.79 1.12 12.33
C LYS A 102 -8.16 2.34 12.98
N LYS A 103 -6.91 2.63 12.62
CA LYS A 103 -6.22 3.84 13.06
C LYS A 103 -6.46 4.94 12.04
N ARG A 104 -7.01 6.04 12.50
CA ARG A 104 -7.31 7.18 11.64
C ARG A 104 -6.47 8.37 12.05
N ASN A 105 -5.91 9.04 11.05
CA ASN A 105 -5.14 10.25 11.27
C ASN A 105 -6.11 11.45 11.31
N TRP A 106 -6.05 12.28 12.33
CA TRP A 106 -6.96 13.41 12.52
C TRP A 106 -6.89 14.46 11.40
N ARG A 107 -5.84 14.46 10.61
CA ARG A 107 -5.69 15.39 9.48
C ARG A 107 -6.46 14.93 8.23
N PHE A 108 -7.00 13.73 8.28
CA PHE A 108 -7.74 13.15 7.17
C PHE A 108 -9.20 12.98 7.54
N ARG A 109 -10.05 13.18 6.56
CA ARG A 109 -11.46 12.84 6.68
C ARG A 109 -11.70 11.49 6.04
N TYR A 110 -12.40 10.62 6.74
CA TYR A 110 -12.66 9.26 6.30
C TYR A 110 -14.15 9.11 5.98
N PHE A 111 -14.40 8.61 4.78
CA PHE A 111 -15.75 8.34 4.31
C PHE A 111 -15.87 6.87 4.00
N GLU A 112 -16.80 6.19 4.66
CA GLU A 112 -17.07 4.80 4.37
C GLU A 112 -17.96 4.71 3.15
N GLY A 113 -17.40 4.19 2.05
CA GLY A 113 -18.16 3.83 0.87
C GLY A 113 -18.51 2.37 0.95
N GLY A 114 -19.63 1.99 0.39
CA GLY A 114 -20.03 0.60 0.26
C GLY A 114 -20.24 0.24 -1.20
N PRO A 115 -20.47 -1.05 -1.49
CA PRO A 115 -21.04 -1.39 -2.77
C PRO A 115 -22.29 -0.55 -2.94
N ALA A 116 -22.52 -0.08 -4.18
CA ALA A 116 -23.64 0.78 -4.48
C ALA A 116 -24.89 0.33 -3.72
N ALA A 117 -25.55 1.27 -3.08
CA ALA A 117 -26.74 0.96 -2.30
C ALA A 117 -27.69 0.12 -3.15
N GLN A 118 -27.88 -1.05 -2.70
CA GLN A 118 -28.63 -2.05 -3.43
C GLN A 118 -30.08 -2.01 -3.04
#